data_fe7fa58fb24617985c1b05eafd3c1405
#
_entry.id   fe7fa58fb24617985c1b05eafd3c1405
#
_cell.length_a   1.000
_cell.length_b   1.000
_cell.length_c   1.000
_cell.angle_alpha   90.00
_cell.angle_beta   90.00
_cell.angle_gamma   90.00
#
_symmetry.space_group_name_H-M   'P 1'
#
loop_
_entity.id
_entity.type
_entity.pdbx_description
1 polymer ?
#
loop_
_entity_poly.entity_id
_entity_poly.type
_entity_poly.pdbx_seq_one_letter_code
_entity_poly.pdbx_strand_id
1 'polypeptide(L)'
;IRFKGIVCENCGVEVTTAKVRRERMGHIELAAPVSHIWYFKSPTSFPLARLLDIKSKDLEKVLYFASYIVTSVDTEAREADAEDLREELAADLEELDAERDDQIERLKEQGKPAGEEFDDFKPLSEDEIRAGIADLEEEYEEEKVLRREAYEKFMQLETRELITDEGLFSELKRYYGIYFKGGMGAEAIRELIRGVDLDKEAEELRAIIANEDSQKQKREKAIKRLEIVDAFLKGGNDPANMILDVVPVIPPDLRPMVQL
;
A
#
# COMPACT_ATOMS: atom_id res chain seq x y z
N ILE A 1 -8.35 7.56 52.49
CA ILE A 1 -7.12 8.34 52.29
C ILE A 1 -7.49 9.83 52.41
N ARG A 2 -6.75 10.57 53.27
CA ARG A 2 -7.11 11.97 53.67
C ARG A 2 -6.98 12.97 52.51
N PHE A 3 -6.19 12.63 51.46
CA PHE A 3 -5.87 13.50 50.32
C PHE A 3 -6.21 12.88 48.96
N LYS A 4 -7.13 11.91 48.94
CA LYS A 4 -7.54 11.25 47.71
C LYS A 4 -8.15 12.25 46.73
N GLY A 5 -7.69 12.25 45.50
CA GLY A 5 -8.20 13.08 44.40
C GLY A 5 -7.54 14.47 44.29
N ILE A 6 -6.54 14.78 45.14
CA ILE A 6 -5.74 16.01 45.00
C ILE A 6 -4.71 15.78 43.89
N VAL A 7 -4.68 16.66 42.91
CA VAL A 7 -3.69 16.66 41.82
C VAL A 7 -2.55 17.62 42.18
N CYS A 8 -1.32 17.17 42.05
CA CYS A 8 -0.15 18.01 42.25
C CYS A 8 -0.06 19.08 41.16
N GLU A 9 -0.02 20.36 41.53
CA GLU A 9 0.05 21.48 40.58
C GLU A 9 1.35 21.50 39.77
N ASN A 10 2.45 20.94 40.28
CA ASN A 10 3.75 20.93 39.61
C ASN A 10 3.92 19.76 38.61
N CYS A 11 3.39 18.57 38.91
CA CYS A 11 3.66 17.38 38.13
C CYS A 11 2.39 16.66 37.63
N GLY A 12 1.19 17.16 37.94
CA GLY A 12 -0.07 16.58 37.50
C GLY A 12 -0.43 15.23 38.13
N VAL A 13 0.37 14.71 39.07
CA VAL A 13 0.12 13.41 39.71
C VAL A 13 -1.03 13.50 40.69
N GLU A 14 -2.00 12.60 40.56
CA GLU A 14 -3.14 12.46 41.49
C GLU A 14 -2.73 11.64 42.74
N VAL A 15 -3.07 12.12 43.92
CA VAL A 15 -2.89 11.37 45.18
C VAL A 15 -3.93 10.25 45.26
N THR A 16 -3.48 9.02 45.21
CA THR A 16 -4.35 7.84 45.23
C THR A 16 -3.70 6.70 46.04
N THR A 17 -4.31 5.51 46.03
CA THR A 17 -3.77 4.32 46.70
C THR A 17 -2.67 3.67 45.85
N ALA A 18 -1.68 3.03 46.47
CA ALA A 18 -0.63 2.29 45.78
C ALA A 18 -1.17 1.16 44.90
N LYS A 19 -2.39 0.66 45.20
CA LYS A 19 -3.05 -0.42 44.43
C LYS A 19 -3.27 -0.07 42.95
N VAL A 20 -3.43 1.23 42.63
CA VAL A 20 -3.61 1.67 41.22
C VAL A 20 -2.43 1.30 40.32
N ARG A 21 -1.22 1.16 40.89
CA ARG A 21 -0.03 0.69 40.14
C ARG A 21 -0.16 -0.73 39.61
N ARG A 22 -1.09 -1.52 40.15
CA ARG A 22 -1.39 -2.90 39.69
C ARG A 22 -2.66 -2.97 38.84
N GLU A 23 -3.49 -1.95 38.85
CA GLU A 23 -4.83 -1.96 38.24
C GLU A 23 -4.92 -1.04 37.01
N ARG A 24 -4.25 0.12 37.04
CA ARG A 24 -4.34 1.07 35.93
C ARG A 24 -3.45 0.67 34.77
N MET A 25 -4.08 0.43 33.63
CA MET A 25 -3.40 0.25 32.34
C MET A 25 -2.97 1.59 31.76
N GLY A 26 -1.84 1.60 31.07
CA GLY A 26 -1.43 2.67 30.19
C GLY A 26 -1.71 2.33 28.73
N HIS A 27 -1.35 3.23 27.83
CA HIS A 27 -1.37 2.99 26.39
C HIS A 27 -0.25 3.77 25.71
N ILE A 28 0.10 3.33 24.50
CA ILE A 28 1.03 4.02 23.61
C ILE A 28 0.29 4.25 22.30
N GLU A 29 0.12 5.51 21.92
CA GLU A 29 -0.37 5.89 20.61
C GLU A 29 0.75 5.70 19.59
N LEU A 30 0.46 4.97 18.51
CA LEU A 30 1.43 4.66 17.46
C LEU A 30 1.43 5.78 16.42
N ALA A 31 2.61 6.11 15.88
CA ALA A 31 2.75 7.09 14.79
C ALA A 31 2.14 6.58 13.47
N ALA A 32 2.06 5.26 13.30
CA ALA A 32 1.44 4.59 12.16
C ALA A 32 0.76 3.30 12.62
N PRO A 33 -0.30 2.85 11.95
CA PRO A 33 -0.98 1.60 12.27
C PRO A 33 -0.04 0.39 12.12
N VAL A 34 -0.24 -0.59 13.00
CA VAL A 34 0.57 -1.82 13.02
C VAL A 34 -0.33 -3.04 13.12
N SER A 35 -0.05 -4.06 12.33
CA SER A 35 -0.74 -5.35 12.45
C SER A 35 -0.34 -6.07 13.75
N HIS A 36 -1.32 -6.51 14.51
CA HIS A 36 -1.07 -7.33 15.70
C HIS A 36 -0.49 -8.68 15.29
N ILE A 37 0.65 -9.05 15.89
CA ILE A 37 1.43 -10.25 15.51
C ILE A 37 0.61 -11.55 15.60
N TRP A 38 -0.33 -11.66 16.52
CA TRP A 38 -1.17 -12.86 16.67
C TRP A 38 -2.06 -13.11 15.46
N TYR A 39 -2.44 -12.06 14.73
CA TYR A 39 -3.30 -12.19 13.55
C TYR A 39 -2.50 -12.29 12.25
N PHE A 40 -1.26 -11.83 12.28
CA PHE A 40 -0.35 -11.86 11.14
C PHE A 40 0.48 -13.15 11.10
N LYS A 41 1.14 -13.52 12.20
CA LYS A 41 2.11 -14.63 12.25
C LYS A 41 1.85 -15.53 13.45
N SER A 42 0.74 -16.27 13.40
CA SER A 42 0.40 -17.28 14.40
C SER A 42 0.92 -18.66 13.96
N PRO A 43 1.40 -19.52 14.87
CA PRO A 43 1.87 -20.87 14.53
C PRO A 43 0.77 -21.78 13.98
N THR A 44 -0.48 -21.54 14.32
CA THR A 44 -1.61 -22.41 13.95
C THR A 44 -2.60 -21.78 12.98
N SER A 45 -2.62 -20.46 12.88
CA SER A 45 -3.62 -19.72 12.12
C SER A 45 -3.01 -18.43 11.58
N PHE A 46 -3.47 -18.01 10.43
CA PHE A 46 -3.12 -16.72 9.80
C PHE A 46 -4.44 -15.96 9.52
N PRO A 47 -5.11 -15.41 10.56
CA PRO A 47 -6.45 -14.83 10.40
C PRO A 47 -6.52 -13.75 9.34
N LEU A 48 -5.56 -12.83 9.29
CA LEU A 48 -5.50 -11.78 8.29
C LEU A 48 -5.38 -12.33 6.86
N ALA A 49 -4.42 -13.23 6.65
CA ALA A 49 -4.19 -13.82 5.33
C ALA A 49 -5.41 -14.63 4.83
N ARG A 50 -6.07 -15.35 5.73
CA ARG A 50 -7.27 -16.14 5.40
C ARG A 50 -8.49 -15.26 5.17
N LEU A 51 -8.73 -14.26 6.03
CA LEU A 51 -9.85 -13.33 5.86
C LEU A 51 -9.78 -12.62 4.51
N LEU A 52 -8.60 -12.14 4.13
CA LEU A 52 -8.38 -11.41 2.89
C LEU A 52 -8.15 -12.32 1.67
N ASP A 53 -8.03 -13.62 1.87
CA ASP A 53 -7.65 -14.59 0.84
C ASP A 53 -6.32 -14.23 0.13
N ILE A 54 -5.34 -13.77 0.90
CA ILE A 54 -3.99 -13.42 0.44
C ILE A 54 -3.00 -14.47 0.95
N LYS A 55 -1.98 -14.79 0.17
CA LYS A 55 -0.91 -15.67 0.64
C LYS A 55 -0.12 -15.00 1.76
N SER A 56 0.24 -15.76 2.81
CA SER A 56 0.96 -15.20 3.97
C SER A 56 2.27 -14.51 3.59
N LYS A 57 3.00 -15.00 2.58
CA LYS A 57 4.23 -14.37 2.06
C LYS A 57 3.96 -13.02 1.39
N ASP A 58 2.84 -12.92 0.70
CA ASP A 58 2.45 -11.69 0.00
C ASP A 58 1.97 -10.63 1.01
N LEU A 59 1.19 -11.05 2.01
CA LEU A 59 0.83 -10.20 3.15
C LEU A 59 2.07 -9.69 3.90
N GLU A 60 3.09 -10.55 4.08
CA GLU A 60 4.36 -10.17 4.70
C GLU A 60 5.07 -9.07 3.92
N LYS A 61 5.15 -9.18 2.58
CA LYS A 61 5.75 -8.15 1.74
C LYS A 61 5.07 -6.78 1.90
N VAL A 62 3.74 -6.77 1.94
CA VAL A 62 2.96 -5.53 2.12
C VAL A 62 3.22 -4.92 3.49
N LEU A 63 3.12 -5.71 4.57
CA LEU A 63 3.30 -5.24 5.94
C LEU A 63 4.72 -4.75 6.24
N TYR A 64 5.73 -5.28 5.55
CA TYR A 64 7.14 -4.85 5.68
C TYR A 64 7.56 -3.84 4.61
N PHE A 65 6.62 -3.21 3.93
CA PHE A 65 6.88 -2.15 2.93
C PHE A 65 7.77 -2.60 1.76
N ALA A 66 7.67 -3.88 1.37
CA ALA A 66 8.41 -4.44 0.23
C ALA A 66 7.55 -4.53 -1.05
N SER A 67 6.24 -4.33 -0.95
CA SER A 67 5.32 -4.33 -2.11
C SER A 67 4.10 -3.49 -1.80
N TYR A 68 3.59 -2.82 -2.81
CA TYR A 68 2.27 -2.20 -2.80
C TYR A 68 1.18 -3.26 -2.97
N ILE A 69 0.00 -2.98 -2.44
CA ILE A 69 -1.19 -3.77 -2.66
C ILE A 69 -2.35 -2.86 -3.11
N VAL A 70 -3.09 -3.32 -4.08
CA VAL A 70 -4.29 -2.63 -4.56
C VAL A 70 -5.44 -2.88 -3.59
N THR A 71 -6.01 -1.81 -3.02
CA THR A 71 -7.08 -1.91 -2.03
C THR A 71 -8.47 -1.83 -2.64
N SER A 72 -8.62 -1.11 -3.74
CA SER A 72 -9.87 -1.07 -4.50
C SER A 72 -9.61 -0.66 -5.95
N VAL A 73 -10.44 -1.13 -6.86
CA VAL A 73 -10.47 -0.72 -8.27
C VAL A 73 -11.91 -0.41 -8.65
N ASP A 74 -12.16 0.75 -9.25
CA ASP A 74 -13.43 1.10 -9.87
C ASP A 74 -13.45 0.54 -11.30
N THR A 75 -13.93 -0.69 -11.42
CA THR A 75 -14.00 -1.40 -12.71
C THR A 75 -15.04 -0.81 -13.63
N GLU A 76 -16.14 -0.27 -13.09
CA GLU A 76 -17.21 0.33 -13.89
C GLU A 76 -16.73 1.62 -14.55
N ALA A 77 -16.09 2.51 -13.80
CA ALA A 77 -15.51 3.73 -14.34
C ALA A 77 -14.39 3.42 -15.35
N ARG A 78 -13.49 2.47 -15.03
CA ARG A 78 -12.44 2.05 -15.95
C ARG A 78 -12.98 1.53 -17.29
N GLU A 79 -14.04 0.72 -17.26
CA GLU A 79 -14.64 0.18 -18.47
C GLU A 79 -15.39 1.27 -19.27
N ALA A 80 -16.03 2.21 -18.58
CA ALA A 80 -16.74 3.32 -19.22
C ALA A 80 -15.76 4.26 -19.96
N ASP A 81 -14.61 4.54 -19.36
CA ASP A 81 -13.63 5.50 -19.87
C ASP A 81 -12.50 4.84 -20.69
N ALA A 82 -12.60 3.54 -20.98
CA ALA A 82 -11.52 2.77 -21.61
C ALA A 82 -11.06 3.32 -22.97
N GLU A 83 -11.96 3.89 -23.77
CA GLU A 83 -11.64 4.48 -25.07
C GLU A 83 -10.92 5.83 -24.91
N ASP A 84 -11.42 6.67 -24.00
CA ASP A 84 -10.80 7.96 -23.68
C ASP A 84 -9.39 7.79 -23.11
N LEU A 85 -9.21 6.84 -22.19
CA LEU A 85 -7.90 6.49 -21.61
C LEU A 85 -6.90 5.99 -22.66
N ARG A 86 -7.38 5.31 -23.70
CA ARG A 86 -6.53 4.88 -24.80
C ARG A 86 -6.10 6.06 -25.69
N GLU A 87 -7.02 7.00 -25.92
CA GLU A 87 -6.73 8.23 -26.68
C GLU A 87 -5.76 9.13 -25.90
N GLU A 88 -5.93 9.26 -24.56
CA GLU A 88 -5.01 9.99 -23.69
C GLU A 88 -3.59 9.37 -23.73
N LEU A 89 -3.49 8.04 -23.64
CA LEU A 89 -2.19 7.37 -23.77
C LEU A 89 -1.52 7.70 -25.13
N ALA A 90 -2.28 7.68 -26.22
CA ALA A 90 -1.73 7.98 -27.53
C ALA A 90 -1.22 9.42 -27.62
N ALA A 91 -1.98 10.37 -27.06
CA ALA A 91 -1.58 11.78 -26.99
C ALA A 91 -0.33 12.00 -26.13
N ASP A 92 -0.25 11.37 -24.95
CA ASP A 92 0.93 11.42 -24.07
C ASP A 92 2.19 10.90 -24.77
N LEU A 93 2.07 9.81 -25.52
CA LEU A 93 3.19 9.24 -26.26
C LEU A 93 3.65 10.15 -27.43
N GLU A 94 2.72 10.84 -28.10
CA GLU A 94 3.05 11.86 -29.12
C GLU A 94 3.69 13.09 -28.49
N GLU A 95 3.26 13.52 -27.30
CA GLU A 95 3.87 14.63 -26.56
C GLU A 95 5.31 14.30 -26.16
N LEU A 96 5.58 13.10 -25.64
CA LEU A 96 6.93 12.63 -25.32
C LEU A 96 7.84 12.61 -26.56
N ASP A 97 7.33 12.19 -27.71
CA ASP A 97 8.10 12.25 -28.98
C ASP A 97 8.42 13.69 -29.38
N ALA A 98 7.47 14.60 -29.24
CA ALA A 98 7.67 16.03 -29.56
C ALA A 98 8.65 16.69 -28.58
N GLU A 99 8.58 16.38 -27.29
CA GLU A 99 9.53 16.88 -26.28
C GLU A 99 10.95 16.37 -26.53
N ARG A 100 11.10 15.09 -26.86
CA ARG A 100 12.38 14.50 -27.24
C ARG A 100 12.98 15.23 -28.43
N ASP A 101 12.20 15.45 -29.48
CA ASP A 101 12.66 16.08 -30.71
C ASP A 101 13.09 17.55 -30.46
N ASP A 102 12.34 18.29 -29.63
CA ASP A 102 12.69 19.63 -29.19
C ASP A 102 14.01 19.67 -28.38
N GLN A 103 14.18 18.72 -27.45
CA GLN A 103 15.43 18.62 -26.68
C GLN A 103 16.64 18.24 -27.55
N ILE A 104 16.46 17.36 -28.52
CA ILE A 104 17.48 17.00 -29.49
C ILE A 104 17.87 18.26 -30.35
N GLU A 105 16.87 19.05 -30.75
CA GLU A 105 17.15 20.27 -31.54
C GLU A 105 17.92 21.30 -30.70
N ARG A 106 17.55 21.50 -29.44
CA ARG A 106 18.28 22.36 -28.49
C ARG A 106 19.71 21.88 -28.26
N LEU A 107 19.93 20.59 -28.14
CA LEU A 107 21.25 20.00 -27.97
C LEU A 107 22.14 20.27 -29.23
N LYS A 108 21.58 20.09 -30.42
CA LYS A 108 22.23 20.40 -31.67
C LYS A 108 22.57 21.89 -31.81
N GLU A 109 21.74 22.79 -31.28
CA GLU A 109 22.01 24.24 -31.27
C GLU A 109 23.18 24.59 -30.37
N GLN A 110 23.39 23.91 -29.25
CA GLN A 110 24.53 24.09 -28.35
C GLN A 110 25.87 23.72 -28.97
N GLY A 111 25.88 22.92 -30.03
CA GLY A 111 27.07 22.62 -30.83
C GLY A 111 27.43 23.71 -31.85
N LYS A 112 26.55 24.69 -32.07
CA LYS A 112 26.86 25.79 -32.97
C LYS A 112 27.75 26.80 -32.28
N PRO A 113 28.79 27.36 -32.99
CA PRO A 113 29.64 28.39 -32.41
C PRO A 113 28.79 29.61 -32.04
N ALA A 114 28.92 30.07 -30.80
CA ALA A 114 28.31 31.32 -30.35
C ALA A 114 28.87 32.47 -31.17
N GLY A 115 28.01 33.42 -31.58
CA GLY A 115 28.46 34.63 -32.26
C GLY A 115 29.40 35.45 -31.37
N GLU A 116 30.13 36.40 -31.94
CA GLU A 116 31.27 37.18 -31.38
C GLU A 116 31.08 37.82 -29.98
N GLU A 117 29.92 37.65 -29.31
CA GLU A 117 29.62 38.32 -28.03
C GLU A 117 29.84 37.48 -26.75
N PHE A 118 30.14 36.15 -26.84
CA PHE A 118 30.33 35.28 -25.68
C PHE A 118 31.65 34.48 -25.78
N ASP A 119 32.72 35.08 -25.27
CA ASP A 119 34.10 34.54 -25.32
C ASP A 119 34.35 33.32 -24.42
N ASP A 120 33.38 32.96 -23.50
CA ASP A 120 33.53 31.84 -22.55
C ASP A 120 32.68 30.62 -22.91
N PHE A 121 31.90 30.63 -23.98
CA PHE A 121 31.05 29.49 -24.37
C PHE A 121 31.84 28.52 -25.27
N LYS A 122 32.17 27.33 -24.72
CA LYS A 122 32.77 26.25 -25.50
C LYS A 122 31.65 25.42 -26.11
N PRO A 123 31.49 25.43 -27.45
CA PRO A 123 30.47 24.57 -28.10
C PRO A 123 30.77 23.11 -27.85
N LEU A 124 29.71 22.30 -27.75
CA LEU A 124 29.81 20.86 -27.64
C LEU A 124 30.45 20.28 -28.92
N SER A 125 31.28 19.26 -28.74
CA SER A 125 31.83 18.53 -29.87
C SER A 125 30.77 17.64 -30.54
N GLU A 126 30.99 17.26 -31.80
CA GLU A 126 30.06 16.36 -32.52
C GLU A 126 29.87 14.99 -31.80
N ASP A 127 30.92 14.49 -31.14
CA ASP A 127 30.83 13.24 -30.40
C ASP A 127 30.03 13.37 -29.11
N GLU A 128 30.16 14.51 -28.40
CA GLU A 128 29.34 14.84 -27.22
C GLU A 128 27.86 15.02 -27.59
N ILE A 129 27.59 15.70 -28.71
CA ILE A 129 26.21 15.84 -29.21
C ILE A 129 25.61 14.48 -29.58
N ARG A 130 26.39 13.63 -30.28
CA ARG A 130 25.91 12.28 -30.65
C ARG A 130 25.63 11.41 -29.43
N ALA A 131 26.51 11.46 -28.44
CA ALA A 131 26.30 10.76 -27.19
C ALA A 131 25.05 11.27 -26.46
N GLY A 132 24.89 12.59 -26.32
CA GLY A 132 23.72 13.19 -25.69
C GLY A 132 22.40 12.90 -26.42
N ILE A 133 22.41 12.79 -27.77
CA ILE A 133 21.22 12.39 -28.52
C ILE A 133 20.86 10.92 -28.20
N ALA A 134 21.85 10.03 -28.16
CA ALA A 134 21.62 8.63 -27.86
C ALA A 134 21.07 8.44 -26.43
N ASP A 135 21.62 9.19 -25.47
CA ASP A 135 21.13 9.19 -24.08
C ASP A 135 19.68 9.68 -23.99
N LEU A 136 19.32 10.76 -24.69
CA LEU A 136 17.95 11.28 -24.76
C LEU A 136 16.99 10.28 -25.42
N GLU A 137 17.39 9.67 -26.55
CA GLU A 137 16.57 8.68 -27.22
C GLU A 137 16.30 7.47 -26.33
N GLU A 138 17.29 7.02 -25.54
CA GLU A 138 17.15 5.92 -24.58
C GLU A 138 16.21 6.32 -23.42
N GLU A 139 16.41 7.49 -22.82
CA GLU A 139 15.60 8.00 -21.69
C GLU A 139 14.11 8.12 -22.08
N TYR A 140 13.81 8.75 -23.21
CA TYR A 140 12.42 8.90 -23.68
C TYR A 140 11.79 7.59 -24.10
N GLU A 141 12.54 6.63 -24.66
CA GLU A 141 12.00 5.32 -24.98
C GLU A 141 11.71 4.49 -23.72
N GLU A 142 12.55 4.58 -22.68
CA GLU A 142 12.29 3.98 -21.39
C GLU A 142 11.02 4.55 -20.74
N GLU A 143 10.82 5.87 -20.77
CA GLU A 143 9.62 6.52 -20.26
C GLU A 143 8.36 6.08 -21.03
N LYS A 144 8.43 6.00 -22.37
CA LYS A 144 7.32 5.52 -23.19
C LYS A 144 6.98 4.06 -22.92
N VAL A 145 7.99 3.21 -22.69
CA VAL A 145 7.78 1.80 -22.30
C VAL A 145 7.06 1.73 -20.97
N LEU A 146 7.55 2.45 -19.96
CA LEU A 146 6.95 2.49 -18.63
C LEU A 146 5.49 3.01 -18.68
N ARG A 147 5.22 4.02 -19.52
CA ARG A 147 3.88 4.58 -19.72
C ARG A 147 2.90 3.56 -20.33
N ARG A 148 3.36 2.79 -21.33
CA ARG A 148 2.58 1.70 -21.92
C ARG A 148 2.34 0.57 -20.92
N GLU A 149 3.37 0.16 -20.20
CA GLU A 149 3.27 -0.88 -19.17
C GLU A 149 2.28 -0.47 -18.06
N ALA A 150 2.30 0.79 -17.64
CA ALA A 150 1.35 1.31 -16.67
C ALA A 150 -0.10 1.23 -17.18
N TYR A 151 -0.36 1.59 -18.43
CA TYR A 151 -1.68 1.45 -19.04
C TYR A 151 -2.14 0.00 -19.12
N GLU A 152 -1.32 -0.88 -19.67
CA GLU A 152 -1.65 -2.31 -19.81
C GLU A 152 -1.91 -2.94 -18.44
N LYS A 153 -1.09 -2.59 -17.45
CA LYS A 153 -1.26 -3.05 -16.07
C LYS A 153 -2.54 -2.53 -15.46
N PHE A 154 -2.86 -1.24 -15.65
CA PHE A 154 -4.08 -0.64 -15.15
C PHE A 154 -5.34 -1.30 -15.73
N MET A 155 -5.36 -1.59 -17.02
CA MET A 155 -6.51 -2.24 -17.68
C MET A 155 -6.80 -3.65 -17.14
N GLN A 156 -5.81 -4.32 -16.55
CA GLN A 156 -5.92 -5.67 -15.98
C GLN A 156 -5.89 -5.67 -14.45
N LEU A 157 -5.80 -4.47 -13.82
CA LEU A 157 -5.60 -4.35 -12.38
C LEU A 157 -6.79 -4.90 -11.60
N GLU A 158 -6.49 -5.74 -10.61
CA GLU A 158 -7.47 -6.34 -9.70
C GLU A 158 -7.23 -5.93 -8.26
N THR A 159 -8.30 -5.93 -7.47
CA THR A 159 -8.19 -5.73 -6.01
C THR A 159 -7.38 -6.87 -5.38
N ARG A 160 -6.52 -6.54 -4.43
CA ARG A 160 -5.55 -7.44 -3.74
C ARG A 160 -4.34 -7.83 -4.59
N GLU A 161 -4.18 -7.25 -5.76
CA GLU A 161 -3.00 -7.46 -6.58
C GLU A 161 -1.78 -6.76 -5.98
N LEU A 162 -0.60 -7.39 -6.06
CA LEU A 162 0.66 -6.83 -5.56
C LEU A 162 1.44 -6.21 -6.70
N ILE A 163 1.99 -5.03 -6.43
CA ILE A 163 2.91 -4.31 -7.31
C ILE A 163 4.21 -4.11 -6.54
N THR A 164 5.29 -4.70 -7.05
CA THR A 164 6.60 -4.65 -6.38
C THR A 164 7.46 -3.53 -6.93
N ASP A 165 7.24 -3.14 -8.17
CA ASP A 165 7.96 -2.06 -8.84
C ASP A 165 7.39 -0.70 -8.40
N GLU A 166 8.25 0.13 -7.81
CA GLU A 166 7.89 1.46 -7.31
C GLU A 166 7.65 2.45 -8.46
N GLY A 167 8.43 2.35 -9.53
CA GLY A 167 8.27 3.19 -10.72
C GLY A 167 6.91 2.95 -11.37
N LEU A 168 6.59 1.68 -11.63
CA LEU A 168 5.29 1.29 -12.17
C LEU A 168 4.12 1.71 -11.27
N PHE A 169 4.24 1.56 -9.94
CA PHE A 169 3.19 2.01 -9.02
C PHE A 169 3.01 3.53 -9.03
N SER A 170 4.10 4.28 -9.13
CA SER A 170 4.08 5.75 -9.22
C SER A 170 3.37 6.21 -10.49
N GLU A 171 3.67 5.61 -11.64
CA GLU A 171 3.00 5.90 -12.90
C GLU A 171 1.52 5.52 -12.87
N LEU A 172 1.19 4.34 -12.37
CA LEU A 172 -0.20 3.94 -12.15
C LEU A 172 -0.96 4.96 -11.29
N LYS A 173 -0.32 5.43 -10.21
CA LYS A 173 -0.94 6.40 -9.30
C LYS A 173 -1.09 7.78 -9.92
N ARG A 174 -0.13 8.20 -10.71
CA ARG A 174 -0.10 9.50 -11.40
C ARG A 174 -1.24 9.60 -12.42
N TYR A 175 -1.40 8.60 -13.25
CA TYR A 175 -2.34 8.65 -14.38
C TYR A 175 -3.72 8.04 -14.08
N TYR A 176 -3.76 7.00 -13.25
CA TYR A 176 -4.99 6.23 -13.00
C TYR A 176 -5.42 6.24 -11.53
N GLY A 177 -4.83 7.11 -10.69
CA GLY A 177 -5.08 7.15 -9.26
C GLY A 177 -6.51 7.52 -8.84
N ILE A 178 -7.33 8.00 -9.75
CA ILE A 178 -8.76 8.24 -9.51
C ILE A 178 -9.59 6.97 -9.60
N TYR A 179 -9.15 5.97 -10.37
CA TYR A 179 -9.85 4.71 -10.61
C TYR A 179 -9.46 3.61 -9.62
N PHE A 180 -8.36 3.75 -8.91
CA PHE A 180 -7.94 2.74 -7.96
C PHE A 180 -7.30 3.34 -6.70
N LYS A 181 -7.34 2.55 -5.63
CA LYS A 181 -6.59 2.83 -4.41
C LYS A 181 -5.60 1.71 -4.16
N GLY A 182 -4.47 2.06 -3.59
CA GLY A 182 -3.44 1.12 -3.20
C GLY A 182 -2.42 1.78 -2.29
N GLY A 183 -1.67 0.97 -1.58
CA GLY A 183 -0.67 1.43 -0.63
C GLY A 183 0.15 0.30 -0.06
N MET A 184 0.93 0.59 0.96
CA MET A 184 1.75 -0.35 1.70
C MET A 184 1.43 -0.36 3.18
N GLY A 185 1.94 -1.35 3.88
CA GLY A 185 1.86 -1.43 5.33
C GLY A 185 0.48 -1.84 5.87
N ALA A 186 0.32 -1.67 7.17
CA ALA A 186 -0.89 -2.09 7.87
C ALA A 186 -2.12 -1.24 7.52
N GLU A 187 -1.93 0.01 7.07
CA GLU A 187 -3.05 0.87 6.63
C GLU A 187 -3.74 0.31 5.40
N ALA A 188 -2.98 -0.07 4.37
CA ALA A 188 -3.54 -0.70 3.16
C ALA A 188 -4.29 -2.01 3.49
N ILE A 189 -3.75 -2.80 4.42
CA ILE A 189 -4.42 -4.01 4.89
C ILE A 189 -5.71 -3.67 5.65
N ARG A 190 -5.74 -2.59 6.45
CA ARG A 190 -6.96 -2.11 7.12
C ARG A 190 -8.03 -1.69 6.12
N GLU A 191 -7.66 -1.01 5.06
CA GLU A 191 -8.60 -0.63 4.00
C GLU A 191 -9.23 -1.87 3.35
N LEU A 192 -8.41 -2.88 3.03
CA LEU A 192 -8.91 -4.15 2.50
C LEU A 192 -9.87 -4.85 3.47
N ILE A 193 -9.57 -4.87 4.77
CA ILE A 193 -10.43 -5.48 5.79
C ILE A 193 -11.78 -4.77 5.84
N ARG A 194 -11.79 -3.43 5.81
CA ARG A 194 -13.01 -2.60 5.83
C ARG A 194 -13.88 -2.81 4.59
N GLY A 195 -13.28 -3.21 3.47
CA GLY A 195 -13.99 -3.57 2.24
C GLY A 195 -14.61 -4.96 2.24
N VAL A 196 -14.39 -5.79 3.28
CA VAL A 196 -14.95 -7.14 3.35
C VAL A 196 -16.35 -7.10 3.97
N ASP A 197 -17.34 -7.52 3.19
CA ASP A 197 -18.68 -7.82 3.69
C ASP A 197 -18.71 -9.25 4.24
N LEU A 198 -18.71 -9.38 5.57
CA LEU A 198 -18.63 -10.68 6.26
C LEU A 198 -19.85 -11.57 5.99
N ASP A 199 -21.05 -11.00 5.86
CA ASP A 199 -22.27 -11.76 5.62
C ASP A 199 -22.27 -12.35 4.22
N LYS A 200 -21.96 -11.54 3.22
CA LYS A 200 -21.83 -11.97 1.82
C LYS A 200 -20.71 -13.01 1.66
N GLU A 201 -19.55 -12.78 2.26
CA GLU A 201 -18.44 -13.75 2.25
C GLU A 201 -18.85 -15.09 2.88
N ALA A 202 -19.59 -15.08 3.99
CA ALA A 202 -20.07 -16.29 4.62
C ALA A 202 -21.02 -17.08 3.71
N GLU A 203 -21.92 -16.40 3.01
CA GLU A 203 -22.85 -17.02 2.07
C GLU A 203 -22.11 -17.65 0.88
N GLU A 204 -21.18 -16.93 0.27
CA GLU A 204 -20.37 -17.41 -0.85
C GLU A 204 -19.52 -18.63 -0.45
N LEU A 205 -18.89 -18.60 0.72
CA LEU A 205 -18.09 -19.70 1.22
C LEU A 205 -18.94 -20.93 1.51
N ARG A 206 -20.14 -20.77 2.07
CA ARG A 206 -21.09 -21.88 2.29
C ARG A 206 -21.55 -22.49 0.97
N ALA A 207 -21.78 -21.66 -0.06
CA ALA A 207 -22.14 -22.16 -1.40
C ALA A 207 -20.98 -22.98 -2.01
N ILE A 208 -19.72 -22.55 -1.88
CA ILE A 208 -18.54 -23.31 -2.33
C ILE A 208 -18.43 -24.66 -1.60
N ILE A 209 -18.69 -24.69 -0.31
CA ILE A 209 -18.60 -25.90 0.52
C ILE A 209 -19.73 -26.90 0.16
N ALA A 210 -20.92 -26.41 -0.12
CA ALA A 210 -22.09 -27.23 -0.48
C ALA A 210 -22.01 -27.80 -1.90
N ASN A 211 -21.21 -27.19 -2.80
CA ASN A 211 -21.05 -27.66 -4.16
C ASN A 211 -20.17 -28.92 -4.20
N GLU A 212 -20.78 -30.06 -4.55
CA GLU A 212 -20.10 -31.37 -4.63
C GLU A 212 -19.04 -31.44 -5.73
N ASP A 213 -19.19 -30.67 -6.80
CA ASP A 213 -18.23 -30.62 -7.92
C ASP A 213 -16.99 -29.75 -7.60
N SER A 214 -16.97 -29.05 -6.48
CA SER A 214 -15.84 -28.24 -6.05
C SER A 214 -14.63 -29.11 -5.72
N GLN A 215 -13.47 -28.71 -6.24
CA GLN A 215 -12.18 -29.39 -5.93
C GLN A 215 -11.97 -29.45 -4.40
N LYS A 216 -11.48 -30.59 -3.91
CA LYS A 216 -11.23 -30.82 -2.48
C LYS A 216 -10.41 -29.70 -1.82
N GLN A 217 -9.35 -29.25 -2.47
CA GLN A 217 -8.48 -28.16 -1.95
C GLN A 217 -9.25 -26.84 -1.81
N LYS A 218 -10.12 -26.50 -2.79
CA LYS A 218 -10.95 -25.29 -2.74
C LYS A 218 -11.94 -25.35 -1.57
N ARG A 219 -12.57 -26.48 -1.34
CA ARG A 219 -13.48 -26.69 -0.20
C ARG A 219 -12.74 -26.58 1.14
N GLU A 220 -11.58 -27.22 1.29
CA GLU A 220 -10.79 -27.14 2.53
C GLU A 220 -10.34 -25.70 2.83
N LYS A 221 -9.97 -24.94 1.80
CA LYS A 221 -9.63 -23.51 1.91
C LYS A 221 -10.85 -22.69 2.34
N ALA A 222 -12.00 -22.94 1.71
CA ALA A 222 -13.25 -22.26 2.04
C ALA A 222 -13.70 -22.55 3.48
N ILE A 223 -13.59 -23.80 3.97
CA ILE A 223 -13.91 -24.15 5.35
C ILE A 223 -13.04 -23.35 6.34
N LYS A 224 -11.72 -23.35 6.15
CA LYS A 224 -10.80 -22.62 7.03
C LYS A 224 -11.01 -21.10 7.01
N ARG A 225 -11.47 -20.54 5.88
CA ARG A 225 -11.81 -19.12 5.77
C ARG A 225 -13.14 -18.83 6.47
N LEU A 226 -14.15 -19.67 6.25
CA LEU A 226 -15.46 -19.55 6.89
C LEU A 226 -15.38 -19.61 8.42
N GLU A 227 -14.49 -20.43 8.99
CA GLU A 227 -14.25 -20.48 10.43
C GLU A 227 -13.88 -19.11 11.01
N ILE A 228 -13.08 -18.33 10.28
CA ILE A 228 -12.66 -16.99 10.71
C ILE A 228 -13.78 -15.98 10.51
N VAL A 229 -14.44 -15.99 9.36
CA VAL A 229 -15.59 -15.12 9.07
C VAL A 229 -16.71 -15.33 10.10
N ASP A 230 -17.07 -16.57 10.35
CA ASP A 230 -18.07 -16.94 11.36
C ASP A 230 -17.66 -16.53 12.78
N ALA A 231 -16.36 -16.58 13.12
CA ALA A 231 -15.88 -16.13 14.43
C ALA A 231 -16.09 -14.63 14.63
N PHE A 232 -15.86 -13.81 13.59
CA PHE A 232 -16.15 -12.37 13.65
C PHE A 232 -17.65 -12.09 13.69
N LEU A 233 -18.46 -12.74 12.85
CA LEU A 233 -19.91 -12.57 12.83
C LEU A 233 -20.55 -12.94 14.18
N LYS A 234 -20.16 -14.08 14.76
CA LYS A 234 -20.70 -14.55 16.05
C LYS A 234 -20.16 -13.75 17.24
N GLY A 235 -18.91 -13.29 17.15
CA GLY A 235 -18.26 -12.53 18.22
C GLY A 235 -18.65 -11.05 18.24
N GLY A 236 -19.22 -10.52 17.16
CA GLY A 236 -19.56 -9.10 17.01
C GLY A 236 -18.36 -8.17 17.05
N ASN A 237 -17.15 -8.68 16.79
CA ASN A 237 -15.93 -7.91 16.76
C ASN A 237 -15.65 -7.40 15.34
N ASP A 238 -15.20 -6.16 15.22
CA ASP A 238 -14.74 -5.61 13.96
C ASP A 238 -13.36 -6.19 13.59
N PRO A 239 -13.22 -6.85 12.42
CA PRO A 239 -11.94 -7.35 11.94
C PRO A 239 -10.86 -6.27 11.81
N ALA A 240 -11.22 -5.01 11.60
CA ALA A 240 -10.28 -3.89 11.52
C ALA A 240 -9.46 -3.71 12.81
N ASN A 241 -9.96 -4.19 13.96
CA ASN A 241 -9.25 -4.18 15.22
C ASN A 241 -8.03 -5.11 15.28
N MET A 242 -7.80 -5.93 14.26
CA MET A 242 -6.54 -6.66 14.09
C MET A 242 -5.36 -5.73 13.72
N ILE A 243 -5.66 -4.51 13.32
CA ILE A 243 -4.70 -3.43 13.07
C ILE A 243 -4.81 -2.43 14.21
N LEU A 244 -3.69 -2.17 14.87
CA LEU A 244 -3.62 -1.34 16.08
C LEU A 244 -3.13 0.07 15.75
N ASP A 245 -3.82 1.07 16.28
CA ASP A 245 -3.33 2.46 16.39
C ASP A 245 -2.78 2.74 17.78
N VAL A 246 -3.24 1.96 18.76
CA VAL A 246 -2.90 2.12 20.17
C VAL A 246 -2.51 0.78 20.75
N VAL A 247 -1.36 0.73 21.43
CA VAL A 247 -0.89 -0.47 22.12
C VAL A 247 -1.17 -0.35 23.61
N PRO A 248 -1.90 -1.30 24.23
CA PRO A 248 -2.12 -1.31 25.66
C PRO A 248 -0.84 -1.64 26.41
N VAL A 249 -0.62 -0.96 27.53
CA VAL A 249 0.54 -1.16 28.41
C VAL A 249 0.06 -1.65 29.77
N ILE A 250 0.55 -2.80 30.20
CA ILE A 250 0.18 -3.38 31.49
C ILE A 250 0.63 -2.48 32.65
N PRO A 251 -0.05 -2.55 33.82
CA PRO A 251 0.28 -1.74 35.00
C PRO A 251 1.75 -1.84 35.41
N PRO A 252 2.34 -0.76 35.96
CA PRO A 252 3.77 -0.70 36.30
C PRO A 252 4.26 -1.81 37.24
N ASP A 253 3.46 -2.19 38.22
CA ASP A 253 3.83 -3.25 39.17
C ASP A 253 3.81 -4.66 38.58
N LEU A 254 3.16 -4.84 37.41
CA LEU A 254 3.16 -6.10 36.67
C LEU A 254 4.35 -6.22 35.69
N ARG A 255 5.12 -5.15 35.54
CA ARG A 255 6.34 -5.10 34.72
C ARG A 255 7.50 -4.47 35.48
N PRO A 256 7.89 -5.03 36.66
CA PRO A 256 8.93 -4.45 37.47
C PRO A 256 10.28 -4.53 36.74
N MET A 257 11.15 -3.54 37.01
CA MET A 257 12.56 -3.63 36.64
C MET A 257 13.22 -4.71 37.49
N VAL A 258 13.85 -5.69 36.85
CA VAL A 258 14.65 -6.72 37.50
C VAL A 258 16.13 -6.44 37.19
N GLN A 259 16.95 -6.54 38.20
CA GLN A 259 18.38 -6.50 38.01
C GLN A 259 18.83 -7.88 37.50
N LEU A 260 19.46 -7.91 36.31
CA LEU A 260 20.00 -9.13 35.72
C LEU A 260 21.34 -9.47 36.33
#